data_93dd52644a6c00ec32baf6715f0f8270
#
_entry.id   93dd52644a6c00ec32baf6715f0f8270
#
_cell.length_a   1.000
_cell.length_b   1.000
_cell.length_c   1.000
_cell.angle_alpha   90.00
_cell.angle_beta   90.00
_cell.angle_gamma   90.00
#
_symmetry.space_group_name_H-M   'P 1'
#
loop_
_entity.id
_entity.type
_entity.pdbx_description
1 polymer ?
#
loop_
_entity_poly.entity_id
_entity_poly.type
_entity_poly.pdbx_seq_one_letter_code
_entity_poly.pdbx_strand_id
1 'polypeptide(L)'
;GDDRISRINVANIKRVEILNGAASALYGSDAIGGVINIITDDAKNVMQVSSDTRYGSKGRFSEAVNADFNQGKFGSYTSYQRLQADGWQLNALEAAYATDKETKRKYRNPEKDKATDKEASTAFYSNTVNQRFTYAVNDRLTLGIRGTYYNWENDRPASVYKYNMEHETYTYGAGAKYMINKSAYIDADFYSDNFTSRYDSVSKPGEASRGKDTRKKVHYYNGSLKGIFKLGQAQKFSVGMEYVKETLMSATDDLDGENMYTMALFLQDEIRLWKNFQAVVGLRYIYNEFFKNYATPNVVLSYKWGDLNFRASYASGFRTPTLSQLYATDVAKTTDMVTIPNFNLKSEKSDYFMLNAEYVHNRISFSVSGYINKIRDMINYRGIDPAIAEQLGYGKHNEAQQRDNISRAEVKGVKAVLNVYAGAGFSVGGSYHFMDTEDKTTQEPIDKSVKNVWTANARWGHRWGLYHLNVNLNGRIQEGRYSKTYYYDPAPGFSQWDLNTRHSFNL
;
A
#
# COMPACT_ATOMS: atom_id res chain seq x y z
N GLY A 1 -1.64 -0.34 -11.78
CA GLY A 1 -2.03 -0.16 -10.38
C GLY A 1 -1.45 1.12 -9.86
N ASP A 2 -2.27 1.85 -9.14
CA ASP A 2 -1.92 3.15 -8.60
C ASP A 2 -0.92 2.98 -7.44
N ASP A 3 0.37 3.23 -7.69
CA ASP A 3 1.42 3.05 -6.69
C ASP A 3 1.56 4.31 -5.81
N ARG A 4 0.59 4.49 -4.89
CA ARG A 4 0.57 5.63 -3.98
C ARG A 4 1.75 5.63 -3.00
N ILE A 5 2.35 4.48 -2.72
CA ILE A 5 3.49 4.37 -1.78
C ILE A 5 4.74 5.02 -2.38
N SER A 6 4.95 4.93 -3.68
CA SER A 6 6.10 5.53 -4.37
C SER A 6 6.13 7.07 -4.30
N ARG A 7 4.99 7.70 -4.01
CA ARG A 7 4.85 9.16 -3.90
C ARG A 7 5.29 9.72 -2.54
N ILE A 8 5.58 8.84 -1.57
CA ILE A 8 5.92 9.25 -0.21
C ILE A 8 7.41 9.51 -0.10
N ASN A 9 7.78 10.72 0.35
CA ASN A 9 9.16 11.02 0.70
C ASN A 9 9.58 10.19 1.91
N VAL A 10 10.44 9.19 1.70
CA VAL A 10 10.90 8.29 2.76
C VAL A 10 11.74 8.99 3.82
N ALA A 11 12.43 10.12 3.48
CA ALA A 11 13.19 10.90 4.43
C ALA A 11 12.30 11.71 5.41
N ASN A 12 11.00 11.83 5.12
CA ASN A 12 10.01 12.50 5.94
C ASN A 12 9.19 11.50 6.82
N ILE A 13 9.55 10.24 6.84
CA ILE A 13 8.81 9.23 7.60
C ILE A 13 9.32 9.19 9.04
N LYS A 14 8.45 9.53 9.99
CA LYS A 14 8.73 9.37 11.42
C LYS A 14 8.61 7.91 11.87
N ARG A 15 7.54 7.23 11.45
CA ARG A 15 7.30 5.81 11.69
C ARG A 15 6.26 5.22 10.74
N VAL A 16 6.33 3.91 10.59
CA VAL A 16 5.32 3.12 9.86
C VAL A 16 4.65 2.19 10.85
N GLU A 17 3.32 2.20 10.85
CA GLU A 17 2.48 1.30 11.65
C GLU A 17 1.78 0.33 10.71
N ILE A 18 1.91 -0.97 10.95
CA ILE A 18 1.32 -2.01 10.13
C ILE A 18 0.26 -2.74 10.95
N LEU A 19 -0.98 -2.68 10.46
CA LEU A 19 -2.11 -3.42 10.99
C LEU A 19 -2.42 -4.58 10.05
N ASN A 20 -2.24 -5.80 10.53
CA ASN A 20 -2.54 -7.00 9.75
C ASN A 20 -4.02 -7.37 9.87
N GLY A 21 -4.61 -7.83 8.75
CA GLY A 21 -6.01 -8.23 8.67
C GLY A 21 -6.99 -7.09 8.51
N ALA A 22 -8.28 -7.40 8.49
CA ALA A 22 -9.32 -6.42 8.25
C ALA A 22 -9.34 -5.31 9.30
N ALA A 23 -9.31 -4.06 8.87
CA ALA A 23 -9.30 -2.87 9.71
C ALA A 23 -10.29 -1.80 9.21
N SER A 24 -11.31 -2.22 8.46
CA SER A 24 -12.28 -1.32 7.83
C SER A 24 -13.11 -0.51 8.83
N ALA A 25 -13.22 -0.95 10.08
CA ALA A 25 -13.94 -0.20 11.12
C ALA A 25 -13.33 1.18 11.38
N LEU A 26 -12.00 1.32 11.38
CA LEU A 26 -11.33 2.61 11.59
C LEU A 26 -10.87 3.28 10.28
N TYR A 27 -10.43 2.49 9.31
CA TYR A 27 -9.76 2.99 8.10
C TYR A 27 -10.63 2.95 6.83
N GLY A 28 -11.86 2.45 6.94
CA GLY A 28 -12.84 2.49 5.85
C GLY A 28 -12.71 1.37 4.83
N SER A 29 -13.16 1.63 3.60
CA SER A 29 -13.03 0.75 2.45
C SER A 29 -11.56 0.42 2.17
N ASP A 30 -11.31 -0.71 1.50
CA ASP A 30 -9.98 -1.19 1.09
C ASP A 30 -9.10 -1.77 2.20
N ALA A 31 -9.47 -1.65 3.47
CA ALA A 31 -8.73 -2.23 4.60
C ALA A 31 -9.10 -3.71 4.88
N ILE A 32 -9.32 -4.51 3.83
CA ILE A 32 -9.65 -5.95 3.93
C ILE A 32 -8.44 -6.79 4.33
N GLY A 33 -7.27 -6.49 3.75
CA GLY A 33 -6.03 -7.25 3.96
C GLY A 33 -5.15 -6.69 5.06
N GLY A 34 -5.34 -5.42 5.43
CA GLY A 34 -4.55 -4.70 6.41
C GLY A 34 -4.43 -3.22 6.09
N VAL A 35 -3.68 -2.51 6.94
CA VAL A 35 -3.41 -1.08 6.82
C VAL A 35 -1.93 -0.82 7.05
N ILE A 36 -1.33 -0.01 6.20
CA ILE A 36 -0.02 0.59 6.40
C ILE A 36 -0.23 2.08 6.69
N ASN A 37 -0.06 2.48 7.94
CA ASN A 37 -0.20 3.86 8.38
C ASN A 37 1.18 4.52 8.45
N ILE A 38 1.44 5.48 7.57
CA ILE A 38 2.71 6.20 7.49
C ILE A 38 2.56 7.55 8.16
N ILE A 39 3.30 7.73 9.24
CA ILE A 39 3.30 8.95 10.03
C ILE A 39 4.54 9.74 9.66
N THR A 40 4.33 10.94 9.12
CA THR A 40 5.39 11.86 8.73
C THR A 40 5.82 12.75 9.89
N ASP A 41 6.98 13.38 9.74
CA ASP A 41 7.48 14.35 10.70
C ASP A 41 6.68 15.67 10.66
N ASP A 42 6.68 16.34 11.79
CA ASP A 42 6.10 17.67 12.00
C ASP A 42 7.20 18.67 12.38
N ALA A 43 6.93 19.96 12.20
CA ALA A 43 7.79 21.03 12.65
C ALA A 43 7.98 21.01 14.19
N LYS A 44 9.21 20.77 14.67
CA LYS A 44 9.50 20.64 16.10
C LYS A 44 10.64 21.54 16.56
N ASN A 45 11.56 21.80 15.65
CA ASN A 45 12.78 22.54 15.99
C ASN A 45 12.61 24.02 15.67
N VAL A 46 13.29 24.88 16.42
CA VAL A 46 13.27 26.32 16.15
C VAL A 46 13.75 26.60 14.72
N MET A 47 14.81 25.90 14.29
CA MET A 47 15.26 25.84 12.91
C MET A 47 16.16 24.61 12.73
N GLN A 48 15.82 23.78 11.75
CA GLN A 48 16.67 22.65 11.37
C GLN A 48 16.59 22.44 9.86
N VAL A 49 17.74 22.26 9.23
CA VAL A 49 17.85 21.82 7.85
C VAL A 49 18.60 20.49 7.84
N SER A 50 18.12 19.53 7.11
CA SER A 50 18.78 18.23 6.92
C SER A 50 18.79 17.85 5.44
N SER A 51 19.89 17.22 5.03
CA SER A 51 20.03 16.63 3.69
C SER A 51 20.40 15.16 3.83
N ASP A 52 19.86 14.32 2.97
CA ASP A 52 20.18 12.89 2.86
C ASP A 52 20.42 12.57 1.39
N THR A 53 21.69 12.36 1.04
CA THR A 53 22.10 12.01 -0.32
C THR A 53 22.55 10.58 -0.37
N ARG A 54 22.01 9.82 -1.32
CA ARG A 54 22.35 8.40 -1.53
C ARG A 54 22.66 8.15 -2.99
N TYR A 55 23.71 7.39 -3.21
CA TYR A 55 24.09 6.90 -4.52
C TYR A 55 24.24 5.38 -4.49
N GLY A 56 23.79 4.70 -5.53
CA GLY A 56 23.83 3.24 -5.63
C GLY A 56 24.11 2.76 -7.06
N SER A 57 24.24 1.44 -7.20
CA SER A 57 24.40 0.82 -8.50
C SER A 57 23.22 1.13 -9.42
N LYS A 58 23.45 1.02 -10.75
CA LYS A 58 22.44 1.29 -11.78
C LYS A 58 21.96 2.75 -11.76
N GLY A 59 22.88 3.71 -11.59
CA GLY A 59 22.57 5.14 -11.57
C GLY A 59 21.55 5.55 -10.51
N ARG A 60 21.28 4.70 -9.50
CA ARG A 60 20.33 5.03 -8.45
C ARG A 60 20.86 6.20 -7.64
N PHE A 61 20.13 7.29 -7.66
CA PHE A 61 20.41 8.51 -6.93
C PHE A 61 19.16 8.93 -6.15
N SER A 62 19.34 9.31 -4.91
CA SER A 62 18.31 9.89 -4.06
C SER A 62 18.87 11.09 -3.33
N GLU A 63 18.22 12.22 -3.45
CA GLU A 63 18.49 13.43 -2.68
C GLU A 63 17.21 13.83 -1.95
N ALA A 64 17.31 14.07 -0.65
CA ALA A 64 16.21 14.61 0.14
C ALA A 64 16.71 15.78 1.00
N VAL A 65 16.00 16.90 0.93
CA VAL A 65 16.25 18.08 1.75
C VAL A 65 15.00 18.39 2.57
N ASN A 66 15.16 18.51 3.88
CA ASN A 66 14.08 18.87 4.78
C ASN A 66 14.45 20.14 5.55
N ALA A 67 13.50 21.07 5.68
CA ALA A 67 13.62 22.28 6.48
C ALA A 67 12.46 22.33 7.49
N ASP A 68 12.82 22.39 8.75
CA ASP A 68 11.91 22.42 9.89
C ASP A 68 12.08 23.77 10.60
N PHE A 69 10.98 24.48 10.79
CA PHE A 69 10.92 25.76 11.49
C PHE A 69 9.71 25.78 12.42
N ASN A 70 9.95 26.08 13.68
CA ASN A 70 8.89 26.20 14.69
C ASN A 70 9.23 27.33 15.67
N GLN A 71 8.49 28.42 15.59
CA GLN A 71 8.69 29.56 16.47
C GLN A 71 7.36 30.13 16.96
N GLY A 72 7.19 30.15 18.28
CA GLY A 72 6.00 30.67 18.91
C GLY A 72 4.74 29.86 18.53
N LYS A 73 3.83 30.49 17.80
CA LYS A 73 2.58 29.88 17.34
C LYS A 73 2.64 29.26 15.95
N PHE A 74 3.72 29.48 15.23
CA PHE A 74 3.85 29.11 13.84
C PHE A 74 4.87 27.98 13.65
N GLY A 75 4.48 26.97 12.90
CA GLY A 75 5.34 25.87 12.44
C GLY A 75 5.30 25.75 10.94
N SER A 76 6.44 25.47 10.31
CA SER A 76 6.60 25.19 8.89
C SER A 76 7.50 23.98 8.71
N TYR A 77 7.06 23.02 7.90
CA TYR A 77 7.87 21.89 7.48
C TYR A 77 7.86 21.80 5.97
N THR A 78 9.03 21.90 5.36
CA THR A 78 9.25 21.79 3.92
C THR A 78 10.12 20.57 3.65
N SER A 79 9.78 19.78 2.65
CA SER A 79 10.55 18.61 2.26
C SER A 79 10.58 18.51 0.73
N TYR A 80 11.76 18.34 0.18
CA TYR A 80 11.99 18.01 -1.24
C TYR A 80 12.69 16.66 -1.33
N GLN A 81 12.30 15.85 -2.30
CA GLN A 81 13.01 14.62 -2.64
C GLN A 81 13.09 14.45 -4.16
N ARG A 82 14.27 14.09 -4.65
CA ARG A 82 14.49 13.57 -6.00
C ARG A 82 14.92 12.11 -5.91
N LEU A 83 14.32 11.26 -6.73
CA LEU A 83 14.73 9.88 -6.95
C LEU A 83 14.96 9.67 -8.44
N GLN A 84 16.02 8.95 -8.80
CA GLN A 84 16.24 8.49 -10.15
C GLN A 84 16.99 7.16 -10.16
N ALA A 85 16.86 6.41 -11.25
CA ALA A 85 17.64 5.21 -11.52
C ALA A 85 17.71 4.98 -13.04
N ASP A 86 18.80 4.37 -13.48
CA ASP A 86 18.92 3.90 -14.85
C ASP A 86 18.11 2.63 -15.05
N GLY A 87 17.75 2.34 -16.30
CA GLY A 87 17.19 1.06 -16.70
C GLY A 87 18.22 -0.06 -16.60
N TRP A 88 17.76 -1.26 -16.34
CA TRP A 88 18.64 -2.42 -16.33
C TRP A 88 17.91 -3.70 -16.75
N GLN A 89 18.66 -4.59 -17.41
CA GLN A 89 18.20 -5.90 -17.83
C GLN A 89 18.56 -6.96 -16.81
N LEU A 90 17.66 -7.93 -16.61
CA LEU A 90 17.96 -9.14 -15.83
C LEU A 90 18.70 -10.16 -16.70
N ASN A 91 18.27 -10.33 -17.95
CA ASN A 91 18.83 -11.26 -18.94
C ASN A 91 18.88 -10.60 -20.32
N ALA A 92 19.88 -10.92 -21.11
CA ALA A 92 20.00 -10.46 -22.50
C ALA A 92 19.02 -11.18 -23.46
N LEU A 93 18.38 -12.25 -23.01
CA LEU A 93 17.43 -13.04 -23.79
C LEU A 93 16.05 -12.99 -23.16
N GLU A 94 15.02 -12.77 -23.98
CA GLU A 94 13.63 -12.97 -23.58
C GLU A 94 13.28 -14.45 -23.68
N ALA A 95 12.79 -15.02 -22.58
CA ALA A 95 12.40 -16.42 -22.51
C ALA A 95 11.21 -16.70 -23.44
N ALA A 96 11.36 -17.67 -24.33
CA ALA A 96 10.27 -18.15 -25.19
C ALA A 96 9.49 -19.25 -24.50
N TYR A 97 8.17 -19.25 -24.70
CA TYR A 97 7.25 -20.25 -24.17
C TYR A 97 6.46 -20.90 -25.31
N ALA A 98 6.25 -22.20 -25.18
CA ALA A 98 5.36 -22.96 -26.04
C ALA A 98 4.17 -23.48 -25.21
N THR A 99 3.06 -23.75 -25.87
CA THR A 99 1.89 -24.36 -25.23
C THR A 99 1.82 -25.82 -25.60
N ASP A 100 1.79 -26.69 -24.61
CA ASP A 100 1.52 -28.11 -24.81
C ASP A 100 0.10 -28.29 -25.36
N LYS A 101 -0.05 -29.06 -26.43
CA LYS A 101 -1.32 -29.21 -27.15
C LYS A 101 -2.35 -30.01 -26.36
N GLU A 102 -1.92 -30.97 -25.55
CA GLU A 102 -2.81 -31.85 -24.79
C GLU A 102 -3.19 -31.24 -23.45
N THR A 103 -2.21 -30.81 -22.67
CA THR A 103 -2.43 -30.28 -21.31
C THR A 103 -2.79 -28.79 -21.32
N LYS A 104 -2.63 -28.09 -22.46
CA LYS A 104 -2.75 -26.61 -22.58
C LYS A 104 -1.80 -25.83 -21.65
N ARG A 105 -0.78 -26.51 -21.09
CA ARG A 105 0.21 -25.88 -20.23
C ARG A 105 1.29 -25.17 -21.03
N LYS A 106 1.70 -24.01 -20.57
CA LYS A 106 2.85 -23.30 -21.10
C LYS A 106 4.12 -23.84 -20.46
N TYR A 107 5.11 -24.18 -21.28
CA TYR A 107 6.44 -24.59 -20.84
C TYR A 107 7.51 -23.73 -21.51
N ARG A 108 8.65 -23.55 -20.85
CA ARG A 108 9.79 -22.82 -21.41
C ARG A 108 10.40 -23.60 -22.59
N ASN A 109 10.69 -22.88 -23.66
CA ASN A 109 11.39 -23.40 -24.83
C ASN A 109 12.67 -22.58 -25.08
N PRO A 110 13.81 -22.92 -24.40
CA PRO A 110 15.04 -22.15 -24.47
C PRO A 110 15.64 -22.00 -25.88
N GLU A 111 15.38 -22.95 -26.79
CA GLU A 111 15.86 -22.92 -28.15
C GLU A 111 15.22 -21.78 -28.98
N LYS A 112 14.11 -21.24 -28.50
CA LYS A 112 13.41 -20.13 -29.15
C LYS A 112 13.59 -18.81 -28.42
N ASP A 113 14.46 -18.75 -27.42
CA ASP A 113 14.80 -17.49 -26.73
C ASP A 113 15.38 -16.49 -27.76
N LYS A 114 14.98 -15.22 -27.64
CA LYS A 114 15.40 -14.15 -28.55
C LYS A 114 16.15 -13.07 -27.78
N ALA A 115 17.15 -12.47 -28.39
CA ALA A 115 17.78 -11.28 -27.86
C ALA A 115 16.73 -10.18 -27.66
N THR A 116 16.83 -9.47 -26.55
CA THR A 116 15.86 -8.42 -26.17
C THR A 116 16.55 -7.28 -25.45
N ASP A 117 16.06 -6.07 -25.68
CA ASP A 117 16.40 -4.86 -24.91
C ASP A 117 15.40 -4.63 -23.78
N LYS A 118 14.54 -5.60 -23.47
CA LYS A 118 13.52 -5.52 -22.42
C LYS A 118 14.17 -5.38 -21.06
N GLU A 119 13.86 -4.32 -20.37
CA GLU A 119 14.39 -4.03 -19.03
C GLU A 119 13.58 -4.72 -17.93
N ALA A 120 14.26 -5.21 -16.91
CA ALA A 120 13.64 -5.67 -15.68
C ALA A 120 13.11 -4.49 -14.84
N SER A 121 13.80 -3.35 -14.92
CA SER A 121 13.37 -2.06 -14.41
C SER A 121 13.72 -0.99 -15.43
N THR A 122 12.74 -0.15 -15.79
CA THR A 122 12.94 0.99 -16.70
C THR A 122 13.65 2.12 -15.98
N ALA A 123 14.42 2.92 -16.71
CA ALA A 123 14.94 4.18 -16.19
C ALA A 123 13.78 5.08 -15.76
N PHE A 124 13.97 5.82 -14.67
CA PHE A 124 12.96 6.76 -14.19
C PHE A 124 13.57 7.89 -13.38
N TYR A 125 12.82 8.97 -13.25
CA TYR A 125 13.03 9.97 -12.21
C TYR A 125 11.72 10.40 -11.58
N SER A 126 11.79 10.89 -10.35
CA SER A 126 10.66 11.52 -9.67
C SER A 126 11.11 12.66 -8.78
N ASN A 127 10.24 13.64 -8.61
CA ASN A 127 10.41 14.72 -7.65
C ASN A 127 9.17 14.79 -6.75
N THR A 128 9.40 15.01 -5.47
CA THR A 128 8.34 15.21 -4.48
C THR A 128 8.63 16.46 -3.68
N VAL A 129 7.67 17.37 -3.63
CA VAL A 129 7.73 18.55 -2.76
C VAL A 129 6.57 18.47 -1.78
N ASN A 130 6.87 18.58 -0.49
CA ASN A 130 5.84 18.65 0.55
C ASN A 130 6.00 19.95 1.32
N GLN A 131 4.88 20.59 1.63
CA GLN A 131 4.82 21.76 2.49
C GLN A 131 3.71 21.57 3.52
N ARG A 132 4.00 21.85 4.77
CA ARG A 132 3.03 21.90 5.86
C ARG A 132 3.24 23.15 6.68
N PHE A 133 2.15 23.85 6.95
CA PHE A 133 2.10 24.94 7.90
C PHE A 133 1.16 24.59 9.05
N THR A 134 1.54 24.96 10.26
CA THR A 134 0.70 24.84 11.45
C THR A 134 0.66 26.17 12.19
N TYR A 135 -0.48 26.51 12.74
CA TYR A 135 -0.68 27.72 13.51
C TYR A 135 -1.50 27.47 14.77
N ALA A 136 -0.89 27.66 15.92
CA ALA A 136 -1.58 27.61 17.20
C ALA A 136 -2.29 28.95 17.46
N VAL A 137 -3.59 29.03 17.15
CA VAL A 137 -4.40 30.24 17.37
C VAL A 137 -4.37 30.61 18.85
N ASN A 138 -4.59 29.60 19.69
CA ASN A 138 -4.49 29.66 21.15
C ASN A 138 -4.17 28.24 21.69
N ASP A 139 -4.15 28.07 23.02
CA ASP A 139 -3.85 26.79 23.68
C ASP A 139 -4.83 25.66 23.35
N ARG A 140 -5.98 25.97 22.76
CA ARG A 140 -7.01 24.99 22.43
C ARG A 140 -7.18 24.74 20.94
N LEU A 141 -6.86 25.70 20.08
CA LEU A 141 -7.12 25.61 18.65
C LEU A 141 -5.81 25.68 17.86
N THR A 142 -5.52 24.59 17.14
CA THR A 142 -4.43 24.51 16.15
C THR A 142 -5.02 24.32 14.76
N LEU A 143 -4.58 25.13 13.81
CA LEU A 143 -4.92 25.01 12.41
C LEU A 143 -3.72 24.49 11.62
N GLY A 144 -3.97 23.77 10.54
CA GLY A 144 -2.94 23.26 9.65
C GLY A 144 -3.37 23.33 8.20
N ILE A 145 -2.44 23.64 7.32
CA ILE A 145 -2.60 23.46 5.87
C ILE A 145 -1.41 22.68 5.34
N ARG A 146 -1.63 21.87 4.31
CA ARG A 146 -0.59 21.05 3.69
C ARG A 146 -0.78 20.92 2.20
N GLY A 147 0.30 20.73 1.49
CA GLY A 147 0.28 20.45 0.07
C GLY A 147 1.44 19.55 -0.33
N THR A 148 1.25 18.78 -1.37
CA THR A 148 2.28 17.96 -1.99
C THR A 148 2.18 18.09 -3.50
N TYR A 149 3.31 18.23 -4.14
CA TYR A 149 3.48 18.04 -5.57
C TYR A 149 4.38 16.83 -5.80
N TYR A 150 3.98 15.96 -6.72
CA TYR A 150 4.75 14.80 -7.14
C TYR A 150 4.69 14.68 -8.66
N ASN A 151 5.86 14.46 -9.27
CA ASN A 151 5.93 14.00 -10.64
C ASN A 151 6.86 12.78 -10.76
N TRP A 152 6.54 11.91 -11.68
CA TRP A 152 7.32 10.73 -12.01
C TRP A 152 7.23 10.48 -13.52
N GLU A 153 8.36 10.15 -14.11
CA GLU A 153 8.47 9.82 -15.52
C GLU A 153 9.42 8.64 -15.68
N ASN A 154 9.09 7.72 -16.58
CA ASN A 154 10.01 6.67 -16.97
C ASN A 154 10.50 6.89 -18.40
N ASP A 155 11.75 6.50 -18.65
CA ASP A 155 12.36 6.43 -19.96
C ASP A 155 12.53 4.96 -20.33
N ARG A 156 11.96 4.56 -21.47
CA ARG A 156 11.91 3.17 -21.94
C ARG A 156 12.63 3.03 -23.26
N PRO A 157 13.37 1.92 -23.50
CA PRO A 157 13.97 1.65 -24.81
C PRO A 157 12.93 1.61 -25.93
N ALA A 158 13.05 2.51 -26.90
CA ALA A 158 12.13 2.61 -28.04
C ALA A 158 12.10 1.34 -28.94
N SER A 159 13.15 0.51 -28.87
CA SER A 159 13.22 -0.79 -29.55
C SER A 159 12.18 -1.81 -29.05
N VAL A 160 11.72 -1.65 -27.81
CA VAL A 160 10.82 -2.60 -27.12
C VAL A 160 9.48 -1.96 -26.76
N TYR A 161 9.50 -0.71 -26.32
CA TYR A 161 8.32 -0.02 -25.81
C TYR A 161 7.80 1.02 -26.81
N LYS A 162 6.49 1.20 -26.82
CA LYS A 162 5.82 2.17 -27.72
C LYS A 162 5.55 3.52 -27.05
N TYR A 163 5.66 3.56 -25.72
CA TYR A 163 5.34 4.76 -24.94
C TYR A 163 6.06 4.78 -23.60
N ASN A 164 6.37 5.98 -23.13
CA ASN A 164 6.73 6.29 -21.77
C ASN A 164 5.48 6.56 -20.94
N MET A 165 5.60 6.48 -19.63
CA MET A 165 4.54 6.83 -18.69
C MET A 165 4.96 8.04 -17.87
N GLU A 166 4.03 8.95 -17.67
CA GLU A 166 4.18 10.07 -16.76
C GLU A 166 3.07 10.06 -15.72
N HIS A 167 3.44 10.35 -14.49
CA HIS A 167 2.50 10.54 -13.39
C HIS A 167 2.70 11.90 -12.76
N GLU A 168 1.62 12.59 -12.48
CA GLU A 168 1.60 13.86 -11.79
C GLU A 168 0.54 13.84 -10.69
N THR A 169 0.88 14.38 -9.54
CA THR A 169 -0.07 14.46 -8.42
C THR A 169 0.04 15.81 -7.72
N TYR A 170 -1.10 16.39 -7.45
CA TYR A 170 -1.27 17.54 -6.56
C TYR A 170 -2.16 17.12 -5.39
N THR A 171 -1.64 17.21 -4.17
CA THR A 171 -2.46 17.06 -2.98
C THR A 171 -2.51 18.35 -2.20
N TYR A 172 -3.65 18.61 -1.58
CA TYR A 172 -3.79 19.71 -0.65
C TYR A 172 -4.77 19.33 0.46
N GLY A 173 -4.59 19.94 1.61
CA GLY A 173 -5.45 19.67 2.74
C GLY A 173 -5.39 20.74 3.79
N ALA A 174 -6.42 20.78 4.61
CA ALA A 174 -6.54 21.67 5.75
C ALA A 174 -7.10 20.90 6.93
N GLY A 175 -6.64 21.24 8.13
CA GLY A 175 -7.08 20.60 9.37
C GLY A 175 -7.26 21.60 10.49
N ALA A 176 -8.13 21.27 11.43
CA ALA A 176 -8.35 22.05 12.64
C ALA A 176 -8.49 21.08 13.83
N LYS A 177 -7.66 21.24 14.85
CA LYS A 177 -7.73 20.49 16.09
C LYS A 177 -8.15 21.40 17.23
N TYR A 178 -9.26 21.08 17.87
CA TYR A 178 -9.79 21.83 19.01
C TYR A 178 -9.77 21.00 20.28
N MET A 179 -8.98 21.42 21.27
CA MET A 179 -8.91 20.82 22.60
C MET A 179 -10.06 21.35 23.46
N ILE A 180 -11.08 20.51 23.70
CA ILE A 180 -12.18 20.84 24.64
C ILE A 180 -11.60 20.95 26.05
N ASN A 181 -10.77 19.96 26.41
CA ASN A 181 -10.01 19.91 27.66
C ASN A 181 -8.84 18.91 27.49
N LYS A 182 -8.09 18.59 28.57
CA LYS A 182 -6.95 17.64 28.56
C LYS A 182 -7.35 16.21 28.18
N SER A 183 -8.64 15.86 28.30
CA SER A 183 -9.15 14.50 28.06
C SER A 183 -10.03 14.40 26.81
N ALA A 184 -10.36 15.52 26.15
CA ALA A 184 -11.26 15.53 25.00
C ALA A 184 -10.79 16.53 23.92
N TYR A 185 -10.85 16.11 22.67
CA TYR A 185 -10.61 16.97 21.53
C TYR A 185 -11.44 16.57 20.30
N ILE A 186 -11.62 17.52 19.41
CA ILE A 186 -12.22 17.34 18.09
C ILE A 186 -11.14 17.64 17.06
N ASP A 187 -11.11 16.84 16.00
CA ASP A 187 -10.21 16.96 14.86
C ASP A 187 -11.06 16.99 13.59
N ALA A 188 -10.96 18.05 12.81
CA ALA A 188 -11.59 18.19 11.51
C ALA A 188 -10.49 18.23 10.46
N ASP A 189 -10.62 17.43 9.41
CA ASP A 189 -9.63 17.33 8.35
C ASP A 189 -10.29 17.28 6.98
N PHE A 190 -9.72 18.00 6.04
CA PHE A 190 -10.03 17.92 4.63
C PHE A 190 -8.77 17.60 3.84
N TYR A 191 -8.90 16.72 2.87
CA TYR A 191 -7.80 16.26 2.02
C TYR A 191 -8.30 16.04 0.59
N SER A 192 -7.49 16.47 -0.39
CA SER A 192 -7.68 16.20 -1.81
C SER A 192 -6.44 15.60 -2.43
N ASP A 193 -6.61 14.60 -3.28
CA ASP A 193 -5.54 13.97 -4.10
C ASP A 193 -5.99 14.00 -5.56
N ASN A 194 -5.25 14.71 -6.40
CA ASN A 194 -5.53 14.87 -7.83
C ASN A 194 -4.39 14.20 -8.60
N PHE A 195 -4.64 12.99 -9.06
CA PHE A 195 -3.69 12.18 -9.80
C PHE A 195 -3.97 12.23 -11.29
N THR A 196 -2.92 12.44 -12.08
CA THR A 196 -2.95 12.35 -13.54
C THR A 196 -1.89 11.35 -14.00
N SER A 197 -2.28 10.43 -14.86
CA SER A 197 -1.39 9.53 -15.57
C SER A 197 -1.56 9.73 -17.06
N ARG A 198 -0.48 9.75 -17.82
CA ARG A 198 -0.49 9.78 -19.28
C ARG A 198 0.56 8.86 -19.88
N TYR A 199 0.33 8.46 -21.12
CA TYR A 199 1.26 7.72 -21.93
C TYR A 199 1.71 8.59 -23.09
N ASP A 200 3.01 8.88 -23.20
CA ASP A 200 3.60 9.56 -24.35
C ASP A 200 4.21 8.53 -25.30
N SER A 201 3.96 8.72 -26.60
CA SER A 201 4.56 7.85 -27.62
C SER A 201 6.07 7.97 -27.57
N VAL A 202 6.78 6.84 -27.47
CA VAL A 202 8.21 6.79 -27.68
C VAL A 202 8.44 6.86 -29.19
N SER A 203 8.85 8.04 -29.67
CA SER A 203 9.12 8.26 -31.08
C SER A 203 10.45 7.60 -31.47
N LYS A 204 10.45 6.83 -32.54
CA LYS A 204 11.71 6.53 -33.23
C LYS A 204 12.29 7.83 -33.75
N PRO A 205 13.62 8.00 -33.82
CA PRO A 205 14.24 9.18 -34.42
C PRO A 205 13.63 9.46 -35.79
N GLY A 206 12.97 10.64 -35.95
CA GLY A 206 12.34 11.05 -37.21
C GLY A 206 10.82 10.83 -37.31
N GLU A 207 10.16 10.18 -36.36
CA GLU A 207 8.70 10.07 -36.30
C GLU A 207 8.10 11.12 -35.35
N ALA A 208 7.23 11.96 -35.87
CA ALA A 208 6.46 12.86 -35.02
C ALA A 208 5.43 12.04 -34.19
N SER A 209 5.43 12.18 -32.88
CA SER A 209 4.40 11.59 -32.03
C SER A 209 3.05 12.22 -32.37
N ARG A 210 2.18 11.52 -33.06
CA ARG A 210 0.79 11.94 -33.26
C ARG A 210 0.03 11.61 -31.98
N GLY A 211 0.02 12.61 -31.06
CA GLY A 211 -0.58 12.47 -29.74
C GLY A 211 -2.09 12.29 -29.77
N LYS A 212 -2.54 11.05 -29.60
CA LYS A 212 -3.88 10.79 -29.07
C LYS A 212 -3.83 11.11 -27.59
N ASP A 213 -4.80 11.86 -27.08
CA ASP A 213 -4.90 12.10 -25.63
C ASP A 213 -5.06 10.77 -24.87
N THR A 214 -4.14 10.47 -23.97
CA THR A 214 -4.11 9.23 -23.17
C THR A 214 -4.27 9.52 -21.68
N ARG A 215 -4.66 10.75 -21.32
CA ARG A 215 -4.75 11.17 -19.92
C ARG A 215 -5.85 10.41 -19.20
N LYS A 216 -5.48 9.90 -18.03
CA LYS A 216 -6.38 9.38 -17.01
C LYS A 216 -6.21 10.21 -15.75
N LYS A 217 -7.30 10.77 -15.24
CA LYS A 217 -7.32 11.57 -14.02
C LYS A 217 -8.19 10.91 -12.97
N VAL A 218 -7.69 10.88 -11.76
CA VAL A 218 -8.44 10.44 -10.58
C VAL A 218 -8.40 11.56 -9.56
N HIS A 219 -9.57 12.08 -9.21
CA HIS A 219 -9.71 13.06 -8.14
C HIS A 219 -10.33 12.36 -6.92
N TYR A 220 -9.70 12.56 -5.78
CA TYR A 220 -10.15 12.02 -4.49
C TYR A 220 -10.28 13.16 -3.50
N TYR A 221 -11.43 13.25 -2.86
CA TYR A 221 -11.73 14.23 -1.82
C TYR A 221 -12.16 13.47 -0.56
N ASN A 222 -11.58 13.84 0.58
CA ASN A 222 -11.95 13.29 1.88
C ASN A 222 -12.17 14.42 2.87
N GLY A 223 -13.33 14.45 3.51
CA GLY A 223 -13.65 15.30 4.63
C GLY A 223 -13.96 14.45 5.86
N SER A 224 -13.33 14.71 6.99
CA SER A 224 -13.56 13.96 8.22
C SER A 224 -13.70 14.84 9.43
N LEU A 225 -14.53 14.40 10.37
CA LEU A 225 -14.68 14.98 11.70
C LEU A 225 -14.61 13.87 12.73
N LYS A 226 -13.68 13.97 13.70
CA LYS A 226 -13.42 12.97 14.71
C LYS A 226 -13.34 13.58 16.09
N GLY A 227 -14.06 13.02 17.04
CA GLY A 227 -13.99 13.35 18.46
C GLY A 227 -13.31 12.23 19.24
N ILE A 228 -12.43 12.58 20.17
CA ILE A 228 -11.80 11.66 21.12
C ILE A 228 -12.15 12.14 22.53
N PHE A 229 -12.67 11.22 23.35
CA PHE A 229 -13.14 11.50 24.72
C PHE A 229 -12.61 10.42 25.67
N LYS A 230 -11.77 10.80 26.63
CA LYS A 230 -11.27 9.92 27.68
C LYS A 230 -12.16 10.07 28.91
N LEU A 231 -12.78 9.00 29.34
CA LEU A 231 -13.57 8.93 30.57
C LEU A 231 -12.76 8.25 31.69
N GLY A 232 -12.07 9.06 32.49
CA GLY A 232 -11.12 8.59 33.47
C GLY A 232 -9.95 7.85 32.84
N GLN A 233 -9.52 6.75 33.47
CA GLN A 233 -8.48 5.86 32.97
C GLN A 233 -9.05 4.58 32.34
N ALA A 234 -10.36 4.38 32.42
CA ALA A 234 -11.01 3.13 32.07
C ALA A 234 -11.48 3.09 30.61
N GLN A 235 -11.86 4.22 30.03
CA GLN A 235 -12.48 4.25 28.71
C GLN A 235 -11.93 5.39 27.87
N LYS A 236 -11.86 5.13 26.53
CA LYS A 236 -11.52 6.12 25.52
C LYS A 236 -12.43 5.92 24.31
N PHE A 237 -13.38 6.81 24.15
CA PHE A 237 -14.26 6.86 22.99
C PHE A 237 -13.63 7.60 21.82
N SER A 238 -13.80 7.02 20.63
CA SER A 238 -13.52 7.66 19.36
C SER A 238 -14.80 7.62 18.53
N VAL A 239 -15.33 8.77 18.18
CA VAL A 239 -16.53 8.89 17.33
C VAL A 239 -16.21 9.81 16.17
N GLY A 240 -16.75 9.51 15.00
CA GLY A 240 -16.53 10.40 13.86
C GLY A 240 -17.40 10.08 12.67
N MET A 241 -17.28 10.98 11.70
CA MET A 241 -17.90 10.89 10.39
C MET A 241 -16.86 11.16 9.32
N GLU A 242 -17.08 10.58 8.16
CA GLU A 242 -16.23 10.74 6.99
C GLU A 242 -17.09 10.83 5.72
N TYR A 243 -16.68 11.70 4.82
CA TYR A 243 -17.21 11.81 3.47
C TYR A 243 -16.08 11.67 2.47
N VAL A 244 -16.21 10.75 1.54
CA VAL A 244 -15.27 10.51 0.46
C VAL A 244 -15.98 10.68 -0.87
N LYS A 245 -15.36 11.40 -1.80
CA LYS A 245 -15.79 11.46 -3.20
C LYS A 245 -14.63 11.13 -4.11
N GLU A 246 -14.85 10.21 -5.03
CA GLU A 246 -13.92 9.85 -6.09
C GLU A 246 -14.48 10.25 -7.44
N THR A 247 -13.62 10.70 -8.34
CA THR A 247 -13.99 11.02 -9.73
C THR A 247 -12.95 10.44 -10.66
N LEU A 248 -13.39 9.79 -11.73
CA LEU A 248 -12.55 9.21 -12.77
C LEU A 248 -12.85 9.88 -14.11
N MET A 249 -11.81 10.39 -14.76
CA MET A 249 -11.83 10.84 -16.15
C MET A 249 -10.80 10.03 -16.94
N SER A 250 -11.14 9.61 -18.14
CA SER A 250 -10.22 8.84 -18.98
C SER A 250 -10.47 9.15 -20.44
N ALA A 251 -9.48 9.78 -21.08
CA ALA A 251 -9.58 10.10 -22.51
C ALA A 251 -9.52 8.85 -23.39
N THR A 252 -8.91 7.75 -22.90
CA THR A 252 -8.86 6.49 -23.64
C THR A 252 -10.15 5.69 -23.57
N ASP A 253 -10.92 5.85 -22.49
CA ASP A 253 -12.17 5.15 -22.24
C ASP A 253 -13.41 6.01 -22.54
N ASP A 254 -13.21 7.24 -23.02
CA ASP A 254 -14.27 8.25 -23.26
C ASP A 254 -15.11 8.55 -21.99
N LEU A 255 -14.44 8.64 -20.83
CA LEU A 255 -15.05 8.94 -19.54
C LEU A 255 -14.81 10.41 -19.17
N ASP A 256 -15.86 11.18 -19.02
CA ASP A 256 -15.82 12.64 -18.76
C ASP A 256 -16.13 13.00 -17.30
N GLY A 257 -15.95 12.10 -16.36
CA GLY A 257 -16.05 12.40 -14.94
C GLY A 257 -17.03 11.54 -14.18
N GLU A 258 -16.91 10.23 -14.35
CA GLU A 258 -17.63 9.27 -13.53
C GLU A 258 -17.26 9.46 -12.06
N ASN A 259 -18.24 9.49 -11.18
CA ASN A 259 -18.00 9.78 -9.78
C ASN A 259 -18.79 8.86 -8.86
N MET A 260 -18.33 8.74 -7.64
CA MET A 260 -18.93 7.94 -6.57
C MET A 260 -18.62 8.58 -5.22
N TYR A 261 -19.60 8.64 -4.33
CA TYR A 261 -19.36 9.07 -2.97
C TYR A 261 -19.68 8.01 -1.92
N THR A 262 -18.99 8.12 -0.80
CA THR A 262 -19.17 7.27 0.37
C THR A 262 -19.28 8.15 1.62
N MET A 263 -20.25 7.87 2.47
CA MET A 263 -20.38 8.47 3.80
C MET A 263 -20.19 7.39 4.85
N ALA A 264 -19.56 7.74 5.96
CA ALA A 264 -19.41 6.80 7.06
C ALA A 264 -19.56 7.47 8.43
N LEU A 265 -20.14 6.72 9.35
CA LEU A 265 -20.17 7.04 10.77
C LEU A 265 -19.43 5.93 11.52
N PHE A 266 -18.59 6.26 12.47
CA PHE A 266 -17.89 5.26 13.27
C PHE A 266 -17.87 5.61 14.75
N LEU A 267 -17.87 4.56 15.56
CA LEU A 267 -17.72 4.61 16.99
C LEU A 267 -16.77 3.50 17.42
N GLN A 268 -15.82 3.81 18.29
CA GLN A 268 -14.95 2.84 18.94
C GLN A 268 -14.78 3.19 20.40
N ASP A 269 -14.82 2.19 21.27
CA ASP A 269 -14.49 2.29 22.68
C ASP A 269 -13.30 1.38 23.01
N GLU A 270 -12.27 1.96 23.61
CA GLU A 270 -11.15 1.27 24.22
C GLU A 270 -11.41 1.18 25.72
N ILE A 271 -11.69 -0.03 26.21
CA ILE A 271 -12.17 -0.30 27.57
C ILE A 271 -11.09 -1.03 28.35
N ARG A 272 -10.71 -0.52 29.50
CA ARG A 272 -9.92 -1.24 30.50
C ARG A 272 -10.88 -1.83 31.53
N LEU A 273 -11.22 -3.12 31.33
CA LEU A 273 -12.18 -3.82 32.20
C LEU A 273 -11.56 -4.14 33.58
N TRP A 274 -10.29 -4.60 33.57
CA TRP A 274 -9.51 -4.87 34.79
C TRP A 274 -8.05 -4.45 34.57
N LYS A 275 -7.23 -4.53 35.59
CA LYS A 275 -5.80 -4.16 35.52
C LYS A 275 -5.07 -4.82 34.34
N ASN A 276 -5.41 -6.05 34.02
CA ASN A 276 -4.71 -6.86 33.00
C ASN A 276 -5.58 -7.18 31.78
N PHE A 277 -6.85 -6.76 31.73
CA PHE A 277 -7.78 -7.07 30.66
C PHE A 277 -8.28 -5.81 29.99
N GLN A 278 -8.11 -5.73 28.68
CA GLN A 278 -8.54 -4.62 27.85
C GLN A 278 -9.38 -5.15 26.68
N ALA A 279 -10.38 -4.39 26.29
CA ALA A 279 -11.19 -4.63 25.10
C ALA A 279 -11.21 -3.38 24.23
N VAL A 280 -11.21 -3.57 22.93
CA VAL A 280 -11.54 -2.54 21.94
C VAL A 280 -12.75 -3.05 21.17
N VAL A 281 -13.81 -2.26 21.16
CA VAL A 281 -15.02 -2.58 20.40
C VAL A 281 -15.32 -1.41 19.49
N GLY A 282 -15.51 -1.68 18.20
CA GLY A 282 -15.79 -0.66 17.20
C GLY A 282 -16.88 -1.09 16.23
N LEU A 283 -17.58 -0.12 15.71
CA LEU A 283 -18.56 -0.27 14.65
C LEU A 283 -18.43 0.91 13.68
N ARG A 284 -18.40 0.62 12.41
CA ARG A 284 -18.52 1.62 11.35
C ARG A 284 -19.72 1.29 10.49
N TYR A 285 -20.59 2.25 10.31
CA TYR A 285 -21.70 2.21 9.36
C TYR A 285 -21.34 3.06 8.14
N ILE A 286 -21.53 2.49 6.96
CA ILE A 286 -21.10 3.07 5.70
C ILE A 286 -22.27 3.06 4.74
N TYR A 287 -22.48 4.20 4.09
CA TYR A 287 -23.35 4.34 2.94
C TYR A 287 -22.51 4.69 1.73
N ASN A 288 -22.63 3.91 0.66
CA ASN A 288 -22.04 4.19 -0.64
C ASN A 288 -23.16 4.40 -1.66
N GLU A 289 -23.00 5.35 -2.56
CA GLU A 289 -24.00 5.73 -3.57
C GLU A 289 -24.48 4.54 -4.41
N PHE A 290 -23.57 3.70 -4.88
CA PHE A 290 -23.89 2.54 -5.72
C PHE A 290 -24.16 1.27 -4.88
N PHE A 291 -23.35 1.02 -3.87
CA PHE A 291 -23.33 -0.26 -3.15
C PHE A 291 -24.14 -0.26 -1.85
N LYS A 292 -24.79 0.89 -1.54
CA LYS A 292 -25.71 1.06 -0.40
C LYS A 292 -25.02 0.89 0.96
N ASN A 293 -25.58 0.11 1.86
CA ASN A 293 -25.25 0.14 3.28
C ASN A 293 -24.38 -1.05 3.70
N TYR A 294 -23.36 -0.76 4.54
CA TYR A 294 -22.53 -1.76 5.18
C TYR A 294 -22.29 -1.40 6.65
N ALA A 295 -22.12 -2.45 7.48
CA ALA A 295 -21.66 -2.31 8.85
C ALA A 295 -20.43 -3.20 9.06
N THR A 296 -19.36 -2.63 9.58
CA THR A 296 -18.10 -3.34 9.85
C THR A 296 -17.78 -3.30 11.32
N PRO A 297 -18.19 -4.32 12.11
CA PRO A 297 -17.79 -4.46 13.50
C PRO A 297 -16.33 -4.89 13.61
N ASN A 298 -15.69 -4.50 14.72
CA ASN A 298 -14.42 -5.04 15.18
C ASN A 298 -14.41 -5.22 16.68
N VAL A 299 -13.74 -6.28 17.14
CA VAL A 299 -13.54 -6.56 18.57
C VAL A 299 -12.11 -7.04 18.75
N VAL A 300 -11.40 -6.45 19.70
CA VAL A 300 -10.07 -6.91 20.12
C VAL A 300 -10.10 -7.10 21.64
N LEU A 301 -9.74 -8.27 22.09
CA LEU A 301 -9.57 -8.61 23.50
C LEU A 301 -8.09 -8.82 23.79
N SER A 302 -7.57 -8.24 24.84
CA SER A 302 -6.18 -8.38 25.26
C SER A 302 -6.10 -8.71 26.75
N TYR A 303 -5.31 -9.72 27.08
CA TYR A 303 -5.08 -10.15 28.46
C TYR A 303 -3.58 -10.28 28.73
N LYS A 304 -3.11 -9.58 29.75
CA LYS A 304 -1.71 -9.62 30.19
C LYS A 304 -1.56 -10.49 31.43
N TRP A 305 -0.69 -11.50 31.34
CA TRP A 305 -0.34 -12.40 32.44
C TRP A 305 1.17 -12.43 32.66
N GLY A 306 1.67 -11.68 33.61
CA GLY A 306 3.11 -11.50 33.79
C GLY A 306 3.78 -10.94 32.54
N ASP A 307 4.70 -11.68 31.98
CA ASP A 307 5.43 -11.34 30.75
C ASP A 307 4.71 -11.80 29.47
N LEU A 308 3.60 -12.52 29.62
CA LEU A 308 2.77 -12.98 28.51
C LEU A 308 1.64 -11.98 28.21
N ASN A 309 1.41 -11.77 26.93
CA ASN A 309 0.30 -10.96 26.43
C ASN A 309 -0.47 -11.78 25.37
N PHE A 310 -1.73 -12.06 25.66
CA PHE A 310 -2.64 -12.75 24.75
C PHE A 310 -3.57 -11.76 24.09
N ARG A 311 -3.81 -11.94 22.81
CA ARG A 311 -4.75 -11.12 22.05
C ARG A 311 -5.62 -12.00 21.15
N ALA A 312 -6.92 -11.75 21.18
CA ALA A 312 -7.88 -12.31 20.24
C ALA A 312 -8.56 -11.17 19.51
N SER A 313 -8.70 -11.26 18.19
CA SER A 313 -9.37 -10.23 17.41
C SER A 313 -10.31 -10.82 16.36
N TYR A 314 -11.42 -10.13 16.18
CA TYR A 314 -12.32 -10.27 15.04
C TYR A 314 -12.52 -8.92 14.40
N ALA A 315 -12.47 -8.88 13.08
CA ALA A 315 -12.79 -7.68 12.31
C ALA A 315 -13.48 -8.05 11.01
N SER A 316 -14.56 -7.34 10.69
CA SER A 316 -15.17 -7.37 9.38
C SER A 316 -14.58 -6.29 8.49
N GLY A 317 -14.32 -6.63 7.24
CA GLY A 317 -13.85 -5.71 6.20
C GLY A 317 -14.76 -5.72 4.98
N PHE A 318 -14.70 -4.65 4.21
CA PHE A 318 -15.34 -4.59 2.90
C PHE A 318 -14.51 -3.72 1.95
N ARG A 319 -14.68 -3.93 0.66
CA ARG A 319 -14.06 -3.11 -0.39
C ARG A 319 -15.07 -2.87 -1.50
N THR A 320 -15.33 -1.62 -1.80
CA THR A 320 -16.16 -1.25 -2.95
C THR A 320 -15.36 -1.43 -4.25
N PRO A 321 -15.99 -1.85 -5.35
CA PRO A 321 -15.38 -1.75 -6.67
C PRO A 321 -14.93 -0.31 -6.94
N THR A 322 -13.77 -0.15 -7.55
CA THR A 322 -13.28 1.17 -7.98
C THR A 322 -14.02 1.64 -9.24
N LEU A 323 -14.08 2.94 -9.47
CA LEU A 323 -14.64 3.50 -10.72
C LEU A 323 -13.97 2.89 -11.96
N SER A 324 -12.66 2.63 -11.90
CA SER A 324 -11.94 1.95 -12.97
C SER A 324 -12.41 0.50 -13.20
N GLN A 325 -12.82 -0.20 -12.14
CA GLN A 325 -13.37 -1.56 -12.28
C GLN A 325 -14.77 -1.56 -12.87
N LEU A 326 -15.54 -0.51 -12.62
CA LEU A 326 -16.91 -0.36 -13.12
C LEU A 326 -16.94 0.11 -14.59
N TYR A 327 -16.09 1.07 -14.95
CA TYR A 327 -16.25 1.82 -16.19
C TYR A 327 -15.12 1.64 -17.21
N ALA A 328 -13.89 1.33 -16.79
CA ALA A 328 -12.77 1.32 -17.72
C ALA A 328 -12.73 0.07 -18.58
N THR A 329 -12.45 0.29 -19.86
CA THR A 329 -12.10 -0.73 -20.85
C THR A 329 -10.57 -0.83 -20.93
N ASP A 330 -10.03 -2.02 -21.04
CA ASP A 330 -8.60 -2.25 -21.23
C ASP A 330 -8.38 -3.27 -22.36
N VAL A 331 -7.43 -2.97 -23.25
CA VAL A 331 -7.05 -3.87 -24.35
C VAL A 331 -5.59 -4.27 -24.19
N ALA A 332 -5.36 -5.53 -23.84
CA ALA A 332 -4.03 -6.11 -23.79
C ALA A 332 -3.51 -6.34 -25.20
N LYS A 333 -2.71 -5.41 -25.73
CA LYS A 333 -2.23 -5.42 -27.14
C LYS A 333 -1.38 -6.63 -27.52
N THR A 334 -0.79 -7.31 -26.55
CA THR A 334 0.05 -8.50 -26.79
C THR A 334 -0.77 -9.75 -27.08
N THR A 335 -1.95 -9.87 -26.51
CA THR A 335 -2.85 -11.02 -26.64
C THR A 335 -4.11 -10.68 -27.43
N ASP A 336 -4.31 -9.40 -27.74
CA ASP A 336 -5.55 -8.87 -28.31
C ASP A 336 -6.78 -9.29 -27.48
N MET A 337 -6.63 -9.20 -26.15
CA MET A 337 -7.67 -9.48 -25.18
C MET A 337 -8.28 -8.17 -24.70
N VAL A 338 -9.61 -8.05 -24.80
CA VAL A 338 -10.36 -6.91 -24.26
C VAL A 338 -10.91 -7.22 -22.87
N THR A 339 -10.75 -6.28 -21.95
CA THR A 339 -11.45 -6.29 -20.67
C THR A 339 -12.60 -5.29 -20.73
N ILE A 340 -13.84 -5.78 -20.57
CA ILE A 340 -15.02 -4.91 -20.64
C ILE A 340 -15.51 -4.52 -19.23
N PRO A 341 -16.17 -3.34 -19.09
CA PRO A 341 -16.75 -2.89 -17.83
C PRO A 341 -17.83 -3.85 -17.28
N ASN A 342 -18.07 -3.79 -15.96
CA ASN A 342 -19.19 -4.48 -15.33
C ASN A 342 -19.84 -3.59 -14.26
N PHE A 343 -21.01 -3.07 -14.58
CA PHE A 343 -21.81 -2.25 -13.67
C PHE A 343 -22.55 -3.03 -12.59
N ASN A 344 -22.58 -4.37 -12.68
CA ASN A 344 -23.26 -5.26 -11.73
C ASN A 344 -22.33 -5.78 -10.61
N LEU A 345 -21.11 -5.26 -10.51
CA LEU A 345 -20.20 -5.63 -9.44
C LEU A 345 -20.78 -5.34 -8.07
N LYS A 346 -20.48 -6.22 -7.11
CA LYS A 346 -20.81 -6.09 -5.69
C LYS A 346 -19.53 -5.80 -4.89
N SER A 347 -19.68 -5.21 -3.72
CA SER A 347 -18.56 -5.05 -2.80
C SER A 347 -18.05 -6.37 -2.27
N GLU A 348 -16.73 -6.51 -2.20
CA GLU A 348 -16.07 -7.62 -1.52
C GLU A 348 -16.25 -7.49 -0.01
N LYS A 349 -16.38 -8.62 0.69
CA LYS A 349 -16.53 -8.68 2.14
C LYS A 349 -15.53 -9.65 2.73
N SER A 350 -15.03 -9.35 3.92
CA SER A 350 -14.14 -10.25 4.63
C SER A 350 -14.49 -10.38 6.11
N ASP A 351 -14.22 -11.56 6.65
CA ASP A 351 -14.25 -11.85 8.07
C ASP A 351 -12.86 -12.33 8.50
N TYR A 352 -12.17 -11.55 9.33
CA TYR A 352 -10.84 -11.81 9.81
C TYR A 352 -10.83 -12.17 11.29
N PHE A 353 -10.21 -13.31 11.62
CA PHE A 353 -9.99 -13.77 12.98
C PHE A 353 -8.51 -13.95 13.24
N MET A 354 -8.02 -13.54 14.39
CA MET A 354 -6.62 -13.71 14.80
C MET A 354 -6.53 -14.03 16.28
N LEU A 355 -5.61 -14.96 16.60
CA LEU A 355 -5.10 -15.19 17.94
C LEU A 355 -3.61 -14.89 17.96
N ASN A 356 -3.14 -14.21 19.00
CA ASN A 356 -1.74 -13.89 19.19
C ASN A 356 -1.34 -14.17 20.64
N ALA A 357 -0.17 -14.73 20.82
CA ALA A 357 0.51 -14.84 22.11
C ALA A 357 1.90 -14.21 21.97
N GLU A 358 2.24 -13.32 22.87
CA GLU A 358 3.51 -12.61 22.93
C GLU A 358 4.14 -12.74 24.31
N TYR A 359 5.41 -13.11 24.34
CA TYR A 359 6.25 -13.16 25.54
C TYR A 359 7.31 -12.08 25.43
N VAL A 360 7.39 -11.20 26.42
CA VAL A 360 8.39 -10.14 26.49
C VAL A 360 9.03 -10.16 27.88
N HIS A 361 10.27 -10.56 27.95
CA HIS A 361 11.03 -10.59 29.18
C HIS A 361 12.46 -10.09 28.95
N ASN A 362 12.85 -9.06 29.69
CA ASN A 362 14.22 -8.48 29.64
C ASN A 362 14.70 -8.23 28.19
N ARG A 363 15.48 -9.15 27.67
CA ARG A 363 16.19 -9.05 26.37
C ARG A 363 15.56 -9.89 25.26
N ILE A 364 14.47 -10.56 25.54
CA ILE A 364 13.83 -11.49 24.60
C ILE A 364 12.39 -11.05 24.36
N SER A 365 12.00 -10.98 23.10
CA SER A 365 10.62 -10.85 22.67
C SER A 365 10.31 -11.96 21.67
N PHE A 366 9.27 -12.75 21.97
CA PHE A 366 8.80 -13.82 21.08
C PHE A 366 7.30 -13.71 20.92
N SER A 367 6.80 -13.76 19.69
CA SER A 367 5.37 -13.76 19.43
C SER A 367 4.98 -14.80 18.38
N VAL A 368 3.82 -15.40 18.57
CA VAL A 368 3.17 -16.27 17.59
C VAL A 368 1.75 -15.77 17.35
N SER A 369 1.39 -15.66 16.07
CA SER A 369 0.03 -15.29 15.65
C SER A 369 -0.49 -16.36 14.69
N GLY A 370 -1.73 -16.82 14.91
CA GLY A 370 -2.50 -17.60 13.95
C GLY A 370 -3.69 -16.80 13.45
N TYR A 371 -4.00 -16.83 12.17
CA TYR A 371 -5.10 -16.07 11.60
C TYR A 371 -5.82 -16.81 10.47
N ILE A 372 -7.07 -16.41 10.25
CA ILE A 372 -7.88 -16.80 9.10
C ILE A 372 -8.65 -15.57 8.59
N ASN A 373 -8.61 -15.35 7.28
CA ASN A 373 -9.39 -14.33 6.58
C ASN A 373 -10.27 -15.02 5.52
N LYS A 374 -11.57 -14.87 5.64
CA LYS A 374 -12.55 -15.41 4.68
C LYS A 374 -13.11 -14.28 3.86
N ILE A 375 -12.85 -14.29 2.56
CA ILE A 375 -13.27 -13.26 1.62
C ILE A 375 -14.42 -13.80 0.76
N ARG A 376 -15.45 -13.00 0.59
CA ARG A 376 -16.62 -13.30 -0.24
C ARG A 376 -16.80 -12.22 -1.29
N ASP A 377 -17.41 -12.61 -2.41
CA ASP A 377 -17.68 -11.72 -3.54
C ASP A 377 -16.40 -11.07 -4.10
N MET A 378 -15.25 -11.79 -4.05
CA MET A 378 -13.97 -11.28 -4.53
C MET A 378 -14.05 -10.98 -6.03
N ILE A 379 -13.62 -9.78 -6.40
CA ILE A 379 -13.61 -9.32 -7.79
C ILE A 379 -12.39 -9.90 -8.49
N ASN A 380 -12.64 -10.66 -9.55
CA ASN A 380 -11.62 -11.27 -10.37
C ASN A 380 -12.03 -11.22 -11.84
N TYR A 381 -11.15 -11.63 -12.75
CA TYR A 381 -11.46 -11.71 -14.17
C TYR A 381 -12.16 -13.02 -14.50
N ARG A 382 -13.21 -12.91 -15.30
CA ARG A 382 -13.91 -14.03 -15.92
C ARG A 382 -13.80 -13.90 -17.44
N GLY A 383 -13.33 -14.96 -18.11
CA GLY A 383 -13.38 -15.06 -19.56
C GLY A 383 -14.83 -15.06 -20.05
N ILE A 384 -15.10 -14.32 -21.10
CA ILE A 384 -16.37 -14.28 -21.80
C ILE A 384 -16.14 -14.58 -23.28
N ASP A 385 -17.20 -14.96 -23.99
CA ASP A 385 -17.14 -15.14 -25.43
C ASP A 385 -16.80 -13.77 -26.11
N PRO A 386 -15.75 -13.69 -26.94
CA PRO A 386 -15.41 -12.47 -27.67
C PRO A 386 -16.57 -11.91 -28.51
N ALA A 387 -17.47 -12.77 -29.00
CA ALA A 387 -18.66 -12.35 -29.73
C ALA A 387 -19.60 -11.50 -28.88
N ILE A 388 -19.66 -11.74 -27.57
CA ILE A 388 -20.46 -10.91 -26.64
C ILE A 388 -19.83 -9.50 -26.54
N ALA A 389 -18.51 -9.41 -26.43
CA ALA A 389 -17.82 -8.12 -26.38
C ALA A 389 -18.02 -7.33 -27.68
N GLU A 390 -17.96 -8.00 -28.83
CA GLU A 390 -18.23 -7.40 -30.16
C GLU A 390 -19.69 -6.89 -30.25
N GLN A 391 -20.67 -7.68 -29.83
CA GLN A 391 -22.10 -7.28 -29.81
C GLN A 391 -22.36 -6.08 -28.90
N LEU A 392 -21.60 -5.94 -27.80
CA LEU A 392 -21.69 -4.82 -26.88
C LEU A 392 -20.93 -3.55 -27.37
N GLY A 393 -20.33 -3.62 -28.58
CA GLY A 393 -19.66 -2.47 -29.22
C GLY A 393 -18.20 -2.29 -28.85
N TYR A 394 -17.57 -3.26 -28.14
CA TYR A 394 -16.15 -3.17 -27.74
C TYR A 394 -15.16 -3.62 -28.84
N GLY A 395 -15.66 -3.92 -30.03
CA GLY A 395 -14.85 -4.32 -31.15
C GLY A 395 -14.57 -5.85 -31.20
N LYS A 396 -13.89 -6.25 -32.27
CA LYS A 396 -13.54 -7.66 -32.49
C LYS A 396 -12.16 -7.93 -31.89
N HIS A 397 -12.09 -8.87 -30.96
CA HIS A 397 -10.87 -9.28 -30.27
C HIS A 397 -10.73 -10.81 -30.29
N ASN A 398 -9.47 -11.30 -30.13
CA ASN A 398 -9.22 -12.73 -30.05
C ASN A 398 -9.69 -13.34 -28.72
N GLU A 399 -9.62 -12.56 -27.64
CA GLU A 399 -10.05 -12.97 -26.29
C GLU A 399 -10.82 -11.82 -25.64
N ALA A 400 -11.76 -12.15 -24.80
CA ALA A 400 -12.51 -11.18 -24.00
C ALA A 400 -12.67 -11.64 -22.56
N GLN A 401 -12.62 -10.69 -21.64
CA GLN A 401 -12.87 -10.94 -20.22
C GLN A 401 -13.65 -9.79 -19.61
N GLN A 402 -14.26 -10.07 -18.46
CA GLN A 402 -14.98 -9.10 -17.65
C GLN A 402 -14.60 -9.26 -16.19
N ARG A 403 -14.57 -8.19 -15.42
CA ARG A 403 -14.48 -8.28 -13.96
C ARG A 403 -15.81 -8.74 -13.40
N ASP A 404 -15.79 -9.71 -12.49
CA ASP A 404 -16.99 -10.26 -11.86
C ASP A 404 -16.71 -10.70 -10.43
N ASN A 405 -17.77 -10.81 -9.60
CA ASN A 405 -17.68 -11.34 -8.23
C ASN A 405 -17.76 -12.87 -8.29
N ILE A 406 -16.69 -13.52 -8.66
CA ILE A 406 -16.67 -14.95 -8.98
C ILE A 406 -16.06 -15.82 -7.90
N SER A 407 -15.39 -15.23 -6.92
CA SER A 407 -14.55 -15.99 -6.01
C SER A 407 -14.93 -15.82 -4.55
N ARG A 408 -14.86 -16.94 -3.82
CA ARG A 408 -14.71 -16.99 -2.37
C ARG A 408 -13.27 -17.38 -2.09
N ALA A 409 -12.57 -16.59 -1.29
CA ALA A 409 -11.19 -16.87 -0.97
C ALA A 409 -11.01 -17.07 0.54
N GLU A 410 -10.09 -17.95 0.89
CA GLU A 410 -9.65 -18.17 2.26
C GLU A 410 -8.14 -18.00 2.34
N VAL A 411 -7.70 -17.17 3.27
CA VAL A 411 -6.28 -16.98 3.59
C VAL A 411 -6.09 -17.31 5.06
N LYS A 412 -5.26 -18.30 5.35
CA LYS A 412 -4.92 -18.71 6.73
C LYS A 412 -3.43 -18.78 6.89
N GLY A 413 -2.94 -18.52 8.08
CA GLY A 413 -1.51 -18.55 8.29
C GLY A 413 -1.10 -18.50 9.75
N VAL A 414 0.19 -18.74 9.92
CA VAL A 414 0.89 -18.64 11.20
C VAL A 414 2.12 -17.77 11.00
N LYS A 415 2.33 -16.81 11.90
CA LYS A 415 3.53 -15.97 11.93
C LYS A 415 4.19 -16.08 13.29
N ALA A 416 5.48 -16.41 13.31
CA ALA A 416 6.32 -16.38 14.49
C ALA A 416 7.39 -15.30 14.33
N VAL A 417 7.67 -14.53 15.39
CA VAL A 417 8.70 -13.49 15.42
C VAL A 417 9.52 -13.63 16.69
N LEU A 418 10.83 -13.62 16.57
CA LEU A 418 11.78 -13.64 17.68
C LEU A 418 12.71 -12.44 17.57
N ASN A 419 12.92 -11.72 18.68
CA ASN A 419 13.97 -10.71 18.82
C ASN A 419 14.73 -10.95 20.12
N VAL A 420 16.04 -10.87 20.06
CA VAL A 420 16.95 -11.06 21.20
C VAL A 420 17.99 -9.94 21.22
N TYR A 421 18.10 -9.27 22.35
CA TYR A 421 19.20 -8.36 22.63
C TYR A 421 20.30 -9.14 23.35
N ALA A 422 21.35 -9.51 22.61
CA ALA A 422 22.43 -10.37 23.14
C ALA A 422 23.43 -9.62 24.07
N GLY A 423 23.34 -8.30 24.17
CA GLY A 423 24.27 -7.46 24.91
C GLY A 423 25.40 -6.93 24.05
N ALA A 424 26.28 -6.08 24.63
CA ALA A 424 27.43 -5.46 23.96
C ALA A 424 27.07 -4.81 22.58
N GLY A 425 25.88 -4.26 22.46
CA GLY A 425 25.39 -3.64 21.22
C GLY A 425 24.83 -4.61 20.18
N PHE A 426 24.83 -5.95 20.45
CA PHE A 426 24.28 -6.94 19.54
C PHE A 426 22.79 -7.18 19.76
N SER A 427 22.05 -7.22 18.67
CA SER A 427 20.68 -7.74 18.62
C SER A 427 20.49 -8.62 17.40
N VAL A 428 19.72 -9.68 17.56
CA VAL A 428 19.36 -10.60 16.48
C VAL A 428 17.85 -10.78 16.47
N GLY A 429 17.29 -10.97 15.29
CA GLY A 429 15.88 -11.22 15.14
C GLY A 429 15.60 -12.10 13.94
N GLY A 430 14.42 -12.68 13.92
CA GLY A 430 13.94 -13.44 12.80
C GLY A 430 12.44 -13.60 12.82
N SER A 431 11.89 -13.87 11.67
CA SER A 431 10.48 -14.24 11.56
C SER A 431 10.28 -15.37 10.57
N TYR A 432 9.27 -16.15 10.84
CA TYR A 432 8.73 -17.13 9.92
C TYR A 432 7.25 -16.84 9.69
N HIS A 433 6.84 -16.84 8.45
CA HIS A 433 5.45 -16.67 8.05
C HIS A 433 5.06 -17.80 7.09
N PHE A 434 4.15 -18.63 7.55
CA PHE A 434 3.41 -19.61 6.74
C PHE A 434 2.07 -19.01 6.36
N MET A 435 1.73 -19.05 5.07
CA MET A 435 0.46 -18.56 4.54
C MET A 435 -0.08 -19.55 3.51
N ASP A 436 -1.27 -20.08 3.77
CA ASP A 436 -2.01 -20.93 2.85
C ASP A 436 -3.19 -20.14 2.31
N THR A 437 -3.35 -20.14 0.99
CA THR A 437 -4.38 -19.38 0.28
C THR A 437 -5.16 -20.29 -0.64
N GLU A 438 -6.47 -20.15 -0.68
CA GLU A 438 -7.32 -20.97 -1.52
C GLU A 438 -8.46 -20.14 -2.11
N ASP A 439 -8.61 -20.17 -3.41
CA ASP A 439 -9.85 -19.80 -4.09
C ASP A 439 -10.82 -20.96 -3.96
N LYS A 440 -11.86 -20.80 -3.14
CA LYS A 440 -12.84 -21.86 -2.86
C LYS A 440 -13.71 -22.23 -4.07
N THR A 441 -13.66 -21.45 -5.13
CA THR A 441 -14.42 -21.73 -6.38
C THR A 441 -13.62 -22.69 -7.26
N THR A 442 -12.31 -22.47 -7.38
CA THR A 442 -11.41 -23.27 -8.22
C THR A 442 -10.63 -24.32 -7.46
N GLN A 443 -10.60 -24.24 -6.13
CA GLN A 443 -9.77 -25.05 -5.22
C GLN A 443 -8.26 -24.93 -5.47
N GLU A 444 -7.84 -23.81 -6.06
CA GLU A 444 -6.45 -23.49 -6.35
C GLU A 444 -5.94 -22.41 -5.41
N PRO A 445 -4.62 -22.30 -5.20
CA PRO A 445 -4.04 -21.16 -4.49
C PRO A 445 -4.35 -19.84 -5.19
N ILE A 446 -4.41 -18.75 -4.42
CA ILE A 446 -4.58 -17.40 -4.99
C ILE A 446 -3.33 -17.04 -5.80
N ASP A 447 -3.53 -16.46 -6.98
CA ASP A 447 -2.44 -16.03 -7.87
C ASP A 447 -1.43 -15.12 -7.14
N LYS A 448 -0.14 -15.34 -7.42
CA LYS A 448 1.00 -14.64 -6.83
C LYS A 448 1.19 -14.84 -5.31
N SER A 449 0.53 -15.82 -4.70
CA SER A 449 0.73 -16.14 -3.29
C SER A 449 2.07 -16.86 -3.06
N VAL A 450 2.64 -16.62 -1.86
CA VAL A 450 3.87 -17.27 -1.38
C VAL A 450 3.57 -17.98 -0.10
N LYS A 451 3.89 -19.29 -0.04
CA LYS A 451 3.52 -20.14 1.10
C LYS A 451 4.42 -19.92 2.30
N ASN A 452 5.72 -19.86 2.09
CA ASN A 452 6.71 -19.75 3.18
C ASN A 452 7.65 -18.57 2.96
N VAL A 453 7.78 -17.72 3.99
CA VAL A 453 8.71 -16.58 4.02
C VAL A 453 9.46 -16.58 5.35
N TRP A 454 10.77 -16.47 5.29
CA TRP A 454 11.66 -16.30 6.45
C TRP A 454 12.35 -14.95 6.35
N THR A 455 12.52 -14.30 7.48
CA THR A 455 13.40 -13.14 7.58
C THR A 455 14.38 -13.35 8.73
N ALA A 456 15.59 -12.83 8.57
CA ALA A 456 16.58 -12.78 9.60
C ALA A 456 17.22 -11.41 9.63
N ASN A 457 17.53 -10.91 10.82
CA ASN A 457 18.29 -9.69 10.97
C ASN A 457 19.32 -9.84 12.10
N ALA A 458 20.46 -9.21 11.92
CA ALA A 458 21.46 -9.04 12.95
C ALA A 458 21.93 -7.59 12.95
N ARG A 459 22.00 -6.99 14.11
CA ARG A 459 22.46 -5.63 14.29
C ARG A 459 23.51 -5.57 15.35
N TRP A 460 24.58 -4.82 15.08
CA TRP A 460 25.58 -4.45 16.05
C TRP A 460 25.83 -2.96 16.02
N GLY A 461 25.89 -2.34 17.19
CA GLY A 461 26.22 -0.93 17.34
C GLY A 461 27.20 -0.71 18.46
N HIS A 462 28.26 0.06 18.20
CA HIS A 462 29.24 0.42 19.22
C HIS A 462 29.68 1.88 19.06
N ARG A 463 29.97 2.51 20.19
CA ARG A 463 30.44 3.89 20.25
C ARG A 463 31.82 3.98 20.86
N TRP A 464 32.73 4.66 20.13
CA TRP A 464 34.09 4.99 20.58
C TRP A 464 34.23 6.51 20.65
N GLY A 465 34.03 7.09 21.81
CA GLY A 465 34.09 8.57 21.95
C GLY A 465 33.05 9.26 21.07
N LEU A 466 33.54 10.05 20.10
CA LEU A 466 32.69 10.80 19.15
C LEU A 466 32.19 9.95 17.96
N TYR A 467 32.82 8.79 17.72
CA TYR A 467 32.48 7.92 16.60
C TYR A 467 31.52 6.81 17.02
N HIS A 468 30.49 6.61 16.21
CA HIS A 468 29.51 5.53 16.40
C HIS A 468 29.36 4.73 15.10
N LEU A 469 29.58 3.42 15.16
CA LEU A 469 29.37 2.47 14.08
C LEU A 469 28.14 1.63 14.36
N ASN A 470 27.23 1.54 13.38
CA ASN A 470 26.17 0.54 13.34
C ASN A 470 26.34 -0.35 12.10
N VAL A 471 26.25 -1.65 12.30
CA VAL A 471 26.26 -2.65 11.25
C VAL A 471 24.93 -3.42 11.31
N ASN A 472 24.23 -3.52 10.18
CA ASN A 472 22.97 -4.24 10.10
C ASN A 472 23.04 -5.23 8.92
N LEU A 473 22.79 -6.48 9.20
CA LEU A 473 22.59 -7.54 8.20
C LEU A 473 21.10 -7.91 8.21
N ASN A 474 20.46 -7.85 7.04
CA ASN A 474 19.07 -8.25 6.87
C ASN A 474 19.00 -9.31 5.79
N GLY A 475 18.22 -10.37 6.02
CA GLY A 475 17.99 -11.43 5.08
C GLY A 475 16.51 -11.73 4.91
N ARG A 476 16.11 -12.01 3.68
CA ARG A 476 14.80 -12.54 3.34
C ARG A 476 14.97 -13.77 2.46
N ILE A 477 14.33 -14.85 2.85
CA ILE A 477 14.23 -16.08 2.07
C ILE A 477 12.76 -16.31 1.81
N GLN A 478 12.43 -16.57 0.57
CA GLN A 478 11.07 -16.78 0.15
C GLN A 478 11.00 -17.99 -0.77
N GLU A 479 10.02 -18.85 -0.53
CA GLU A 479 9.67 -19.96 -1.39
C GLU A 479 9.14 -19.49 -2.75
N GLY A 480 9.04 -20.41 -3.70
CA GLY A 480 8.47 -20.16 -4.99
C GLY A 480 7.04 -19.58 -4.90
N ARG A 481 6.75 -18.66 -5.79
CA ARG A 481 5.43 -18.00 -5.86
C ARG A 481 4.52 -18.73 -6.83
N TYR A 482 3.34 -19.14 -6.36
CA TYR A 482 2.30 -19.65 -7.25
C TYR A 482 1.90 -18.59 -8.28
N SER A 483 1.84 -18.97 -9.55
CA SER A 483 1.40 -18.08 -10.62
C SER A 483 0.51 -18.81 -11.61
N LYS A 484 -0.71 -18.32 -11.75
CA LYS A 484 -1.73 -18.84 -12.67
C LYS A 484 -1.60 -18.24 -14.08
N THR A 485 -1.11 -17.01 -14.17
CA THR A 485 -1.13 -16.21 -15.40
C THR A 485 -0.07 -16.62 -16.42
N TYR A 486 1.08 -17.10 -15.95
CA TYR A 486 2.22 -17.36 -16.84
C TYR A 486 2.74 -18.79 -16.77
N TYR A 487 2.56 -19.52 -15.66
CA TYR A 487 3.14 -20.85 -15.47
C TYR A 487 2.28 -21.68 -14.52
N TYR A 488 2.11 -22.94 -14.86
CA TYR A 488 1.58 -23.94 -13.93
C TYR A 488 2.61 -24.34 -12.85
N ASP A 489 3.88 -23.97 -13.07
CA ASP A 489 4.92 -24.14 -12.07
C ASP A 489 5.11 -22.83 -11.29
N PRO A 490 5.37 -22.88 -9.98
CA PRO A 490 5.63 -21.70 -9.19
C PRO A 490 6.89 -20.99 -9.70
N ALA A 491 6.87 -19.66 -9.75
CA ALA A 491 8.09 -18.90 -9.96
C ALA A 491 9.10 -19.27 -8.86
N PRO A 492 10.40 -19.45 -9.20
CA PRO A 492 11.39 -19.93 -8.25
C PRO A 492 11.48 -19.03 -7.02
N GLY A 493 11.78 -19.67 -5.88
CA GLY A 493 12.10 -18.95 -4.65
C GLY A 493 13.43 -18.22 -4.77
N PHE A 494 13.67 -17.28 -3.86
CA PHE A 494 14.93 -16.53 -3.80
C PHE A 494 15.34 -16.24 -2.36
N SER A 495 16.61 -15.91 -2.20
CA SER A 495 17.13 -15.28 -0.99
C SER A 495 17.79 -13.95 -1.33
N GLN A 496 17.54 -12.94 -0.51
CA GLN A 496 18.15 -11.62 -0.61
C GLN A 496 18.77 -11.26 0.73
N TRP A 497 19.98 -10.74 0.70
CA TRP A 497 20.71 -10.31 1.88
C TRP A 497 21.27 -8.92 1.66
N ASP A 498 21.06 -8.03 2.65
CA ASP A 498 21.50 -6.66 2.64
C ASP A 498 22.39 -6.39 3.85
N LEU A 499 23.61 -5.93 3.60
CA LEU A 499 24.53 -5.46 4.62
C LEU A 499 24.61 -3.93 4.56
N ASN A 500 24.26 -3.30 5.68
CA ASN A 500 24.29 -1.84 5.81
C ASN A 500 25.23 -1.44 6.94
N THR A 501 26.06 -0.45 6.69
CA THR A 501 26.89 0.18 7.72
C THR A 501 26.55 1.67 7.83
N ARG A 502 26.46 2.15 9.06
CA ARG A 502 26.26 3.58 9.33
C ARG A 502 27.37 4.09 10.25
N HIS A 503 28.07 5.09 9.78
CA HIS A 503 29.13 5.78 10.50
C HIS A 503 28.60 7.15 10.93
N SER A 504 28.67 7.48 12.21
CA SER A 504 28.21 8.76 12.73
C SER A 504 29.30 9.39 13.58
N PHE A 505 29.52 10.69 13.41
CA PHE A 505 30.44 11.47 14.18
C PHE A 505 29.67 12.59 14.90
N ASN A 506 29.80 12.67 16.21
CA ASN A 506 29.23 13.76 16.98
C ASN A 506 30.34 14.81 17.13
N LEU A 507 30.21 15.93 16.46
CA LEU A 507 31.11 17.09 16.52
C LEU A 507 30.70 18.02 17.65
#